data_25c4c6b28148c933354eea1809f2d610
#
_entry.id   25c4c6b28148c933354eea1809f2d610
#
_cell.length_a   1.000
_cell.length_b   1.000
_cell.length_c   1.000
_cell.angle_alpha   90.00
_cell.angle_beta   90.00
_cell.angle_gamma   90.00
#
_symmetry.space_group_name_H-M   'P 1'
#
loop_
_entity.id
_entity.type
_entity.pdbx_description
1 polymer ?
#
loop_
_entity_poly.entity_id
_entity_poly.type
_entity_poly.pdbx_seq_one_letter_code
_entity_poly.pdbx_strand_id
1 'polypeptide(L)'
;MTFLGSFFRKYKDWILIIFSIIVFYTIMPILNKKRIEERVNTSNEGVFSIAKILEFRTETRSDFYRYSFYFNNKFFKDRCYCGGSSSSLIVGQEYFIIIDPEKPGYNNFLLYNYPVPDSITSAPPEGWKELPIPVDKEEIRKFIEDY
;
A
#
# COMPACT_ATOMS: atom_id res chain seq x y z
N MET A 1 -37.51 -27.52 -29.69
CA MET A 1 -36.67 -27.22 -28.53
C MET A 1 -35.15 -27.39 -28.76
N THR A 2 -34.65 -27.18 -29.97
CA THR A 2 -33.26 -27.56 -30.37
C THR A 2 -32.42 -26.42 -30.96
N PHE A 3 -33.05 -25.27 -31.26
CA PHE A 3 -32.31 -24.16 -31.89
C PHE A 3 -31.45 -23.35 -30.92
N LEU A 4 -31.92 -23.10 -29.68
CA LEU A 4 -31.16 -22.40 -28.65
C LEU A 4 -29.92 -23.17 -28.20
N GLY A 5 -29.99 -24.49 -28.08
CA GLY A 5 -28.86 -25.30 -27.61
C GLY A 5 -27.67 -25.34 -28.56
N SER A 6 -27.91 -25.31 -29.87
CA SER A 6 -26.85 -25.27 -30.89
C SER A 6 -26.21 -23.88 -30.97
N PHE A 7 -27.00 -22.82 -30.79
CA PHE A 7 -26.51 -21.45 -30.76
C PHE A 7 -25.58 -21.21 -29.54
N PHE A 8 -25.99 -21.62 -28.35
CA PHE A 8 -25.17 -21.52 -27.16
C PHE A 8 -23.87 -22.30 -27.25
N ARG A 9 -23.85 -23.46 -27.88
CA ARG A 9 -22.64 -24.28 -28.05
C ARG A 9 -21.63 -23.60 -29.01
N LYS A 10 -22.12 -22.95 -30.07
CA LYS A 10 -21.29 -22.28 -31.08
C LYS A 10 -20.67 -20.98 -30.57
N TYR A 11 -21.38 -20.27 -29.68
CA TYR A 11 -20.96 -18.95 -29.20
C TYR A 11 -20.56 -18.93 -27.72
N LYS A 12 -20.45 -20.10 -27.09
CA LYS A 12 -20.10 -20.24 -25.67
C LYS A 12 -18.83 -19.47 -25.28
N ASP A 13 -17.80 -19.60 -26.07
CA ASP A 13 -16.50 -18.96 -25.79
C ASP A 13 -16.58 -17.44 -25.93
N TRP A 14 -17.31 -16.95 -26.91
CA TRP A 14 -17.55 -15.52 -27.10
C TRP A 14 -18.40 -14.92 -25.97
N ILE A 15 -19.41 -15.63 -25.51
CA ILE A 15 -20.25 -15.22 -24.39
C ILE A 15 -19.39 -15.14 -23.11
N LEU A 16 -18.53 -16.10 -22.87
CA LEU A 16 -17.61 -16.09 -21.73
C LEU A 16 -16.62 -14.92 -21.78
N ILE A 17 -16.08 -14.62 -22.97
CA ILE A 17 -15.17 -13.49 -23.16
C ILE A 17 -15.90 -12.17 -22.87
N ILE A 18 -17.08 -11.96 -23.46
CA ILE A 18 -17.87 -10.74 -23.25
C ILE A 18 -18.27 -10.60 -21.78
N PHE A 19 -18.70 -11.68 -21.13
CA PHE A 19 -19.02 -11.70 -19.71
C PHE A 19 -17.79 -11.34 -18.84
N SER A 20 -16.64 -11.91 -19.14
CA SER A 20 -15.38 -11.60 -18.45
C SER A 20 -14.99 -10.13 -18.61
N ILE A 21 -15.15 -9.57 -19.80
CA ILE A 21 -14.89 -8.14 -20.06
C ILE A 21 -15.85 -7.26 -19.23
N ILE A 22 -17.14 -7.57 -19.23
CA ILE A 22 -18.14 -6.81 -18.45
C ILE A 22 -17.81 -6.88 -16.96
N VAL A 23 -17.52 -8.08 -16.44
CA VAL A 23 -17.13 -8.27 -15.03
C VAL A 23 -15.89 -7.48 -14.71
N PHE A 24 -14.88 -7.49 -15.57
CA PHE A 24 -13.64 -6.74 -15.36
C PHE A 24 -13.91 -5.23 -15.31
N TYR A 25 -14.64 -4.68 -16.28
CA TYR A 25 -14.94 -3.24 -16.34
C TYR A 25 -15.89 -2.75 -15.26
N THR A 26 -16.72 -3.62 -14.68
CA THR A 26 -17.64 -3.23 -13.59
C THR A 26 -17.02 -3.42 -12.21
N ILE A 27 -16.29 -4.50 -11.99
CA ILE A 27 -15.73 -4.83 -10.67
C ILE A 27 -14.45 -4.06 -10.38
N MET A 28 -13.57 -3.88 -11.37
CA MET A 28 -12.29 -3.21 -11.15
C MET A 28 -12.41 -1.76 -10.66
N PRO A 29 -13.32 -0.92 -11.21
CA PRO A 29 -13.52 0.44 -10.68
C PRO A 29 -14.01 0.45 -9.24
N ILE A 30 -14.89 -0.50 -8.86
CA ILE A 30 -15.43 -0.61 -7.50
C ILE A 30 -14.31 -0.97 -6.51
N LEU A 31 -13.47 -1.95 -6.88
CA LEU A 31 -12.33 -2.35 -6.05
C LEU A 31 -11.30 -1.23 -5.91
N ASN A 32 -11.02 -0.50 -6.99
CA ASN A 32 -10.10 0.62 -6.95
C ASN A 32 -10.64 1.76 -6.08
N LYS A 33 -11.92 2.10 -6.19
CA LYS A 33 -12.55 3.11 -5.34
C LYS A 33 -12.43 2.74 -3.86
N LYS A 34 -12.74 1.50 -3.50
CA LYS A 34 -12.61 1.02 -2.13
C LYS A 34 -11.18 1.11 -1.61
N ARG A 35 -10.18 0.74 -2.42
CA ARG A 35 -8.76 0.88 -2.06
C ARG A 35 -8.35 2.33 -1.81
N ILE A 36 -8.81 3.26 -2.65
CA ILE A 36 -8.53 4.68 -2.49
C ILE A 36 -9.18 5.21 -1.20
N GLU A 37 -10.43 4.84 -0.93
CA GLU A 37 -11.11 5.21 0.31
C GLU A 37 -10.38 4.68 1.55
N GLU A 38 -9.94 3.42 1.55
CA GLU A 38 -9.14 2.84 2.63
C GLU A 38 -7.81 3.58 2.81
N ARG A 39 -7.13 3.96 1.74
CA ARG A 39 -5.89 4.75 1.78
C ARG A 39 -6.12 6.14 2.37
N VAL A 40 -7.15 6.83 1.90
CA VAL A 40 -7.51 8.17 2.41
C VAL A 40 -7.88 8.11 3.88
N ASN A 41 -8.63 7.10 4.31
CA ASN A 41 -8.95 6.91 5.73
C ASN A 41 -7.69 6.66 6.56
N THR A 42 -6.79 5.80 6.11
CA THR A 42 -5.51 5.58 6.80
C THR A 42 -4.66 6.85 6.84
N SER A 43 -4.72 7.70 5.81
CA SER A 43 -4.01 8.99 5.84
C SER A 43 -4.57 9.98 6.87
N ASN A 44 -5.87 9.94 7.12
CA ASN A 44 -6.55 10.87 8.04
C ASN A 44 -6.55 10.36 9.50
N GLU A 45 -6.66 9.06 9.69
CA GLU A 45 -6.84 8.42 11.01
C GLU A 45 -5.61 7.60 11.44
N GLY A 46 -4.66 7.43 10.53
CA GLY A 46 -3.42 6.71 10.77
C GLY A 46 -2.53 7.41 11.78
N VAL A 47 -1.64 6.64 12.36
CA VAL A 47 -0.59 7.13 13.26
C VAL A 47 0.77 6.96 12.61
N PHE A 48 1.68 7.86 12.92
CA PHE A 48 3.04 7.83 12.42
C PHE A 48 3.95 7.02 13.35
N SER A 49 4.87 6.27 12.78
CA SER A 49 5.90 5.56 13.52
C SER A 49 7.20 5.52 12.70
N ILE A 50 8.16 4.74 13.17
CA ILE A 50 9.46 4.55 12.51
C ILE A 50 9.54 3.14 11.96
N ALA A 51 9.91 3.03 10.69
CA ALA A 51 10.21 1.77 10.03
C ALA A 51 11.68 1.71 9.61
N LYS A 52 12.35 0.61 9.88
CA LYS A 52 13.73 0.34 9.48
C LYS A 52 13.78 -0.53 8.25
N ILE A 53 14.52 -0.13 7.23
CA ILE A 53 14.75 -0.93 6.03
C ILE A 53 15.72 -2.06 6.37
N LEU A 54 15.29 -3.30 6.15
CA LEU A 54 16.05 -4.49 6.48
C LEU A 54 16.88 -4.98 5.30
N GLU A 55 16.27 -5.05 4.12
CA GLU A 55 16.91 -5.61 2.93
C GLU A 55 16.19 -5.16 1.66
N PHE A 56 16.93 -5.17 0.56
CA PHE A 56 16.38 -5.06 -0.80
C PHE A 56 16.36 -6.44 -1.43
N ARG A 57 15.29 -6.79 -2.11
CA ARG A 57 15.14 -8.04 -2.84
C ARG A 57 14.63 -7.83 -4.24
N THR A 58 15.23 -8.55 -5.16
CA THR A 58 14.80 -8.68 -6.56
C THR A 58 14.11 -10.01 -6.72
N GLU A 59 12.86 -10.00 -7.15
CA GLU A 59 12.11 -11.19 -7.57
C GLU A 59 11.80 -11.13 -9.07
N THR A 60 11.41 -12.25 -9.65
CA THR A 60 11.21 -12.39 -11.11
C THR A 60 10.25 -11.36 -11.72
N ARG A 61 9.37 -10.76 -10.94
CA ARG A 61 8.33 -9.83 -11.41
C ARG A 61 8.36 -8.44 -10.78
N SER A 62 9.07 -8.28 -9.68
CA SER A 62 9.11 -6.99 -8.97
C SER A 62 10.23 -6.94 -7.94
N ASP A 63 10.80 -5.76 -7.81
CA ASP A 63 11.75 -5.44 -6.74
C ASP A 63 10.98 -4.88 -5.55
N PHE A 64 11.43 -5.20 -4.35
CA PHE A 64 10.84 -4.69 -3.13
C PHE A 64 11.85 -4.52 -2.02
N TYR A 65 11.55 -3.63 -1.09
CA TYR A 65 12.26 -3.48 0.17
C TYR A 65 11.46 -4.15 1.29
N ARG A 66 12.16 -4.91 2.14
CA ARG A 66 11.59 -5.36 3.40
C ARG A 66 11.92 -4.36 4.47
N TYR A 67 10.94 -4.05 5.28
CA TYR A 67 11.10 -3.18 6.44
C TYR A 67 10.44 -3.78 7.68
N SER A 68 10.80 -3.27 8.84
CA SER A 68 10.19 -3.62 10.11
C SER A 68 9.86 -2.38 10.92
N PHE A 69 8.86 -2.49 11.77
CA PHE A 69 8.45 -1.43 12.68
C PHE A 69 7.86 -2.00 13.95
N TYR A 70 7.79 -1.15 14.97
CA TYR A 70 7.10 -1.47 16.24
C TYR A 70 5.84 -0.63 16.35
N PHE A 71 4.76 -1.24 16.84
CA PHE A 71 3.53 -0.56 17.18
C PHE A 71 2.86 -1.28 18.36
N ASN A 72 2.48 -0.54 19.40
CA ASN A 72 1.93 -1.08 20.66
C ASN A 72 2.79 -2.22 21.23
N ASN A 73 4.10 -2.04 21.24
CA ASN A 73 5.10 -3.02 21.70
C ASN A 73 5.12 -4.34 20.91
N LYS A 74 4.47 -4.39 19.76
CA LYS A 74 4.50 -5.55 18.85
C LYS A 74 5.40 -5.26 17.65
N PHE A 75 6.12 -6.28 17.22
CA PHE A 75 7.01 -6.23 16.08
C PHE A 75 6.29 -6.68 14.81
N PHE A 76 6.37 -5.86 13.76
CA PHE A 76 5.79 -6.12 12.45
C PHE A 76 6.88 -6.11 11.38
N LYS A 77 6.66 -6.89 10.34
CA LYS A 77 7.45 -6.87 9.09
C LYS A 77 6.50 -6.74 7.93
N ASP A 78 6.89 -5.92 6.97
CA ASP A 78 6.14 -5.73 5.74
C ASP A 78 7.09 -5.45 4.58
N ARG A 79 6.54 -5.24 3.40
CA ARG A 79 7.30 -4.96 2.18
C ARG A 79 6.72 -3.76 1.42
N CYS A 80 7.60 -2.95 0.85
CA CYS A 80 7.25 -1.86 -0.05
C CYS A 80 7.71 -2.20 -1.46
N TYR A 81 6.77 -2.17 -2.39
CA TYR A 81 7.05 -2.27 -3.83
C TYR A 81 7.32 -0.87 -4.40
N CYS A 82 8.29 -0.19 -3.85
CA CYS A 82 8.66 1.16 -4.25
C CYS A 82 9.42 1.12 -5.59
N GLY A 83 8.70 0.77 -6.67
CA GLY A 83 9.30 0.58 -7.99
C GLY A 83 9.56 1.88 -8.74
N GLY A 84 10.62 1.90 -9.52
CA GLY A 84 10.92 2.90 -10.55
C GLY A 84 11.80 4.06 -10.12
N SER A 85 11.31 5.09 -9.50
CA SER A 85 12.08 6.29 -9.15
C SER A 85 12.53 6.37 -7.69
N SER A 86 12.04 5.49 -6.86
CA SER A 86 12.33 5.43 -5.42
C SER A 86 13.52 4.55 -5.06
N SER A 87 14.44 4.38 -5.99
CA SER A 87 15.70 3.64 -5.82
C SER A 87 16.68 4.23 -4.77
N SER A 88 16.20 5.13 -3.93
CA SER A 88 17.01 5.81 -2.92
C SER A 88 16.81 5.28 -1.49
N LEU A 89 16.01 4.23 -1.27
CA LEU A 89 15.90 3.63 0.06
C LEU A 89 17.23 2.95 0.43
N ILE A 90 17.76 3.33 1.60
CA ILE A 90 19.04 2.82 2.09
C ILE A 90 18.78 1.73 3.11
N VAL A 91 19.33 0.54 2.88
CA VAL A 91 19.25 -0.57 3.83
C VAL A 91 19.93 -0.18 5.15
N GLY A 92 19.25 -0.42 6.25
CA GLY A 92 19.66 -0.03 7.59
C GLY A 92 19.15 1.35 8.03
N GLN A 93 18.72 2.21 7.11
CA GLN A 93 18.16 3.52 7.42
C GLN A 93 16.70 3.42 7.88
N GLU A 94 16.28 4.42 8.66
CA GLU A 94 14.93 4.55 9.19
C GLU A 94 14.16 5.61 8.42
N TYR A 95 12.87 5.34 8.18
CA TYR A 95 11.92 6.20 7.49
C TYR A 95 10.63 6.28 8.30
N PHE A 96 9.88 7.36 8.13
CA PHE A 96 8.56 7.42 8.72
C PHE A 96 7.59 6.45 8.00
N ILE A 97 6.63 5.94 8.75
CA ILE A 97 5.57 5.05 8.28
C ILE A 97 4.24 5.51 8.84
N ILE A 98 3.19 5.41 8.04
CA ILE A 98 1.81 5.57 8.50
C ILE A 98 1.25 4.17 8.73
N ILE A 99 0.65 3.98 9.90
CA ILE A 99 0.08 2.71 10.34
C ILE A 99 -1.41 2.90 10.56
N ASP A 100 -2.22 2.00 10.04
CA ASP A 100 -3.62 1.86 10.45
C ASP A 100 -3.67 1.27 11.87
N PRO A 101 -4.10 2.02 12.89
CA PRO A 101 -4.08 1.54 14.28
C PRO A 101 -5.03 0.37 14.52
N GLU A 102 -6.08 0.21 13.69
CA GLU A 102 -7.03 -0.90 13.79
C GLU A 102 -6.48 -2.17 13.15
N LYS A 103 -5.64 -2.02 12.09
CA LYS A 103 -5.09 -3.12 11.32
C LYS A 103 -3.59 -2.96 11.08
N PRO A 104 -2.77 -2.85 12.14
CA PRO A 104 -1.33 -2.72 11.99
C PRO A 104 -0.77 -3.95 11.26
N GLY A 105 0.00 -3.72 10.19
CA GLY A 105 0.47 -4.79 9.30
C GLY A 105 -0.34 -4.95 8.02
N TYR A 106 -1.43 -4.20 7.89
CA TYR A 106 -2.19 -4.02 6.63
C TYR A 106 -2.31 -2.53 6.34
N ASN A 107 -2.32 -2.16 5.06
CA ASN A 107 -2.48 -0.76 4.62
C ASN A 107 -1.48 0.22 5.25
N ASN A 108 -0.25 -0.23 5.50
CA ASN A 108 0.82 0.65 5.96
C ASN A 108 1.44 1.39 4.78
N PHE A 109 1.83 2.66 4.99
CA PHE A 109 2.48 3.48 3.97
C PHE A 109 3.85 3.91 4.44
N LEU A 110 4.89 3.34 3.83
CA LEU A 110 6.25 3.76 4.07
C LEU A 110 6.50 5.10 3.37
N LEU A 111 6.78 6.13 4.13
CA LEU A 111 7.07 7.47 3.64
C LEU A 111 8.54 7.54 3.18
N TYR A 112 8.88 6.92 2.07
CA TYR A 112 10.25 6.73 1.59
C TYR A 112 10.97 8.04 1.21
N ASN A 113 10.24 9.15 1.05
CA ASN A 113 10.82 10.49 0.85
C ASN A 113 11.17 11.19 2.16
N TYR A 114 10.80 10.61 3.30
CA TYR A 114 10.97 11.22 4.62
C TYR A 114 11.81 10.32 5.53
N PRO A 115 13.16 10.37 5.40
CA PRO A 115 14.05 9.68 6.33
C PRO A 115 13.89 10.29 7.73
N VAL A 116 14.06 9.44 8.74
CA VAL A 116 14.00 9.89 10.14
C VAL A 116 15.29 10.65 10.46
N PRO A 117 15.20 11.90 10.96
CA PRO A 117 16.37 12.66 11.39
C PRO A 117 17.04 12.01 12.61
N ASP A 118 18.36 12.15 12.75
CA ASP A 118 19.14 11.63 13.88
C ASP A 118 18.69 12.14 15.26
N SER A 119 18.00 13.27 15.30
CA SER A 119 17.42 13.83 16.51
C SER A 119 16.22 13.03 17.05
N ILE A 120 15.62 12.15 16.25
CA ILE A 120 14.48 11.32 16.61
C ILE A 120 14.97 9.88 16.71
N THR A 121 15.07 9.38 17.94
CA THR A 121 15.66 8.05 18.21
C THR A 121 14.62 6.94 18.37
N SER A 122 13.36 7.28 18.65
CA SER A 122 12.28 6.30 18.83
C SER A 122 10.91 6.93 18.67
N ALA A 123 9.94 6.13 18.26
CA ALA A 123 8.53 6.49 18.27
C ALA A 123 7.87 6.05 19.59
N PRO A 124 6.83 6.77 20.06
CA PRO A 124 5.97 6.29 21.11
C PRO A 124 5.35 4.93 20.73
N PRO A 125 5.06 4.04 21.68
CA PRO A 125 4.45 2.75 21.38
C PRO A 125 3.17 2.85 20.55
N GLU A 126 2.32 3.85 20.83
CA GLU A 126 1.07 4.16 20.13
C GLU A 126 1.26 4.96 18.83
N GLY A 127 2.49 5.34 18.51
CA GLY A 127 2.82 6.24 17.42
C GLY A 127 2.52 7.70 17.69
N TRP A 128 2.80 8.56 16.71
CA TRP A 128 2.46 9.98 16.74
C TRP A 128 1.18 10.23 15.93
N LYS A 129 0.34 11.14 16.41
CA LYS A 129 -0.83 11.62 15.65
C LYS A 129 -0.44 12.58 14.53
N GLU A 130 0.68 13.24 14.67
CA GLU A 130 1.24 14.16 13.68
C GLU A 130 2.72 13.84 13.48
N LEU A 131 3.20 14.05 12.27
CA LEU A 131 4.60 13.80 11.97
C LEU A 131 5.48 14.74 12.81
N PRO A 132 6.52 14.23 13.50
CA PRO A 132 7.36 15.05 14.39
C PRO A 132 8.38 15.91 13.62
N ILE A 133 8.14 16.16 12.35
CA ILE A 133 8.89 17.05 11.46
C ILE A 133 7.93 17.99 10.73
N PRO A 134 8.37 19.21 10.37
CA PRO A 134 7.51 20.19 9.69
C PRO A 134 7.26 19.76 8.24
N VAL A 135 6.20 19.01 8.01
CA VAL A 135 5.73 18.58 6.69
C VAL A 135 4.26 18.93 6.55
N ASP A 136 3.86 19.41 5.37
CA ASP A 136 2.47 19.72 5.08
C ASP A 136 1.65 18.43 4.98
N LYS A 137 0.49 18.40 5.65
CA LYS A 137 -0.45 17.27 5.62
C LYS A 137 -0.93 16.98 4.19
N GLU A 138 -1.11 18.02 3.37
CA GLU A 138 -1.52 17.88 1.97
C GLU A 138 -0.43 17.22 1.12
N GLU A 139 0.84 17.45 1.42
CA GLU A 139 1.96 16.79 0.75
C GLU A 139 1.97 15.29 1.04
N ILE A 140 1.76 14.91 2.31
CA ILE A 140 1.66 13.50 2.71
C ILE A 140 0.45 12.84 2.06
N ARG A 141 -0.69 13.53 2.03
CA ARG A 141 -1.90 13.02 1.39
C ARG A 141 -1.69 12.74 -0.10
N LYS A 142 -1.11 13.69 -0.84
CA LYS A 142 -0.75 13.49 -2.25
C LYS A 142 0.19 12.30 -2.43
N PHE A 143 1.19 12.19 -1.56
CA PHE A 143 2.12 11.06 -1.58
C PHE A 143 1.39 9.71 -1.46
N ILE A 144 0.37 9.61 -0.59
CA ILE A 144 -0.40 8.37 -0.39
C ILE A 144 -1.35 8.10 -1.56
N GLU A 145 -1.92 9.14 -2.16
CA GLU A 145 -2.78 9.02 -3.35
C GLU A 145 -2.01 8.49 -4.56
N ASP A 146 -0.73 8.85 -4.67
CA ASP A 146 0.18 8.44 -5.76
C ASP A 146 0.92 7.11 -5.46
N TYR A 147 0.76 6.56 -4.26
CA TYR A 147 1.43 5.33 -3.80
C TYR A 147 0.79 4.11 -4.50
#